data_5695633f9a6f789cb6a6fc16a5a36879
#
_entry.id   5695633f9a6f789cb6a6fc16a5a36879
#
_cell.length_a   1.000
_cell.length_b   1.000
_cell.length_c   1.000
_cell.angle_alpha   90.00
_cell.angle_beta   90.00
_cell.angle_gamma   90.00
#
_symmetry.space_group_name_H-M   'P 1'
#
loop_
_entity.id
_entity.type
_entity.pdbx_description
1 polymer ?
#
loop_
_entity_poly.entity_id
_entity_poly.type
_entity_poly.pdbx_seq_one_letter_code
_entity_poly.pdbx_strand_id
1 'polypeptide(L)'
;MRKNDLCKFLAGKVFVCATAMLTTIPVYGNNEADSLSAERRDVKLNSVLVQGGKARRMQGVVNAEVISSTELFRAACCNLGESFTTNPSVDVNYADAATGARQIKLLGLSGLYVQMLTENIPNYRGAAIPYALSYVPGTWMQSIQVSKGCSSVKNGYESITGQINIEFKKPQATQYLEANAYVNTKGRYEGNFQGNLHLSKKWSTALLLHYEDMNSAHDGNGDGFMDMPKVRQYSAMNRWMYKSTHLMSQFGIKGLKERRRGGQSSHSHAGHDMSSMASMPLYQIAIDNERYEAFAKNAYLFNDSHNSNIALILSGSLHKLDADYGYKVSDVDEKNFYASLMYEADYGKHHSLSVGASLNHDYLKNYYRLENSLLYPVITERERETTPGAYVQYTYKLGEKFTLMGGLRIDHSSIHGTFWTPRAHLKWAPNKVFSLRASVGKGYRTTVLAMNNNLLASGRQVVVDGKIEQEEAWNSGISTQFSIPLFEKTLSLNAEYYYTNFLHQLVVDMDSDPHAVRFTNLAGDSYSHTWQVEMTYPFFRGFTATAAYRRTNVKCTYGGILKEKPLTSRYKGLLTMSYKPGLEKWQFDVTLQLNGGGR
;
A
#
# COMPACT_ATOMS: atom_id res chain seq x y z
N MET A 1 28.10 -27.60 29.28
CA MET A 1 27.49 -26.91 28.12
C MET A 1 28.08 -27.54 26.85
N ARG A 2 27.28 -28.30 26.12
CA ARG A 2 27.71 -29.15 25.00
C ARG A 2 27.76 -28.37 23.69
N LYS A 3 28.83 -28.57 22.91
CA LYS A 3 29.13 -27.94 21.62
C LYS A 3 28.13 -28.18 20.48
N ASN A 4 26.99 -28.82 20.73
CA ASN A 4 26.04 -29.23 19.69
C ASN A 4 24.83 -28.28 19.49
N ASP A 5 24.71 -27.21 20.29
CA ASP A 5 23.53 -26.30 20.18
C ASP A 5 23.77 -25.10 19.28
N LEU A 6 25.00 -24.86 18.85
CA LEU A 6 25.34 -23.74 17.95
C LEU A 6 25.03 -24.01 16.47
N CYS A 7 24.97 -25.29 16.06
CA CYS A 7 24.67 -25.67 14.67
C CYS A 7 23.16 -25.73 14.34
N LYS A 8 22.30 -25.76 15.34
CA LYS A 8 20.83 -25.75 15.12
C LYS A 8 20.24 -24.34 14.98
N PHE A 9 20.99 -23.31 15.35
CA PHE A 9 20.52 -21.92 15.25
C PHE A 9 20.79 -21.27 13.90
N LEU A 10 21.58 -21.91 13.03
CA LEU A 10 21.94 -21.43 11.68
C LEU A 10 21.11 -22.06 10.55
N ALA A 11 20.14 -22.92 10.86
CA ALA A 11 19.20 -23.48 9.89
C ALA A 11 17.93 -22.60 9.73
N GLY A 12 18.07 -21.30 9.88
CA GLY A 12 17.10 -20.31 9.47
C GLY A 12 17.01 -20.27 7.94
N LYS A 13 15.90 -20.70 7.38
CA LYS A 13 15.57 -20.85 5.99
C LYS A 13 16.16 -19.75 5.11
N VAL A 14 17.24 -20.03 4.41
CA VAL A 14 17.70 -19.25 3.26
C VAL A 14 16.71 -19.55 2.14
N PHE A 15 15.75 -18.64 1.93
CA PHE A 15 14.87 -18.68 0.78
C PHE A 15 15.67 -18.19 -0.43
N VAL A 16 16.32 -19.12 -1.15
CA VAL A 16 16.84 -18.84 -2.49
C VAL A 16 15.67 -18.96 -3.44
N CYS A 17 15.07 -17.81 -3.79
CA CYS A 17 14.12 -17.72 -4.88
C CYS A 17 14.91 -17.76 -6.19
N ALA A 18 15.13 -18.95 -6.75
CA ALA A 18 15.65 -19.09 -8.11
C ALA A 18 14.50 -18.78 -9.08
N THR A 19 14.39 -17.53 -9.49
CA THR A 19 13.46 -17.08 -10.53
C THR A 19 14.15 -17.28 -11.88
N ALA A 20 13.67 -18.23 -12.70
CA ALA A 20 14.03 -18.33 -14.10
C ALA A 20 13.35 -17.16 -14.85
N MET A 21 14.11 -16.15 -15.25
CA MET A 21 13.62 -15.06 -16.09
C MET A 21 13.57 -15.54 -17.54
N LEU A 22 12.37 -15.64 -18.08
CA LEU A 22 12.14 -15.65 -19.52
C LEU A 22 12.21 -14.19 -20.00
N THR A 23 13.13 -13.93 -20.93
CA THR A 23 13.46 -12.61 -21.47
C THR A 23 12.29 -11.99 -22.19
N THR A 24 11.97 -10.74 -21.86
CA THR A 24 11.15 -9.86 -22.69
C THR A 24 11.88 -9.56 -24.00
N ILE A 25 11.27 -9.87 -25.13
CA ILE A 25 11.77 -9.44 -26.44
C ILE A 25 11.16 -8.06 -26.73
N PRO A 26 11.96 -6.98 -26.71
CA PRO A 26 11.47 -5.68 -27.14
C PRO A 26 11.45 -5.66 -28.68
N VAL A 27 10.29 -5.46 -29.27
CA VAL A 27 10.17 -5.14 -30.69
C VAL A 27 10.48 -3.65 -30.84
N TYR A 28 11.69 -3.33 -31.30
CA TYR A 28 12.10 -1.97 -31.63
C TYR A 28 11.55 -1.59 -33.00
N GLY A 29 10.63 -0.63 -33.04
CA GLY A 29 10.33 0.14 -34.23
C GLY A 29 11.19 1.41 -34.20
N ASN A 30 12.18 1.50 -35.08
CA ASN A 30 12.94 2.74 -35.32
C ASN A 30 12.03 3.78 -35.95
N ASN A 31 11.84 4.91 -35.28
CA ASN A 31 11.46 6.17 -35.92
C ASN A 31 12.34 7.28 -35.38
N GLU A 32 13.12 7.86 -36.24
CA GLU A 32 13.87 9.10 -36.05
C GLU A 32 12.88 10.21 -35.64
N ALA A 33 13.07 10.78 -34.48
CA ALA A 33 12.31 11.93 -34.02
C ALA A 33 13.13 13.20 -34.24
N ASP A 34 12.64 14.03 -35.14
CA ASP A 34 13.09 15.41 -35.39
C ASP A 34 13.15 16.21 -34.08
N SER A 35 14.31 16.81 -33.87
CA SER A 35 14.57 17.76 -32.80
C SER A 35 13.90 19.11 -33.11
N LEU A 36 12.75 19.36 -32.48
CA LEU A 36 12.22 20.72 -32.31
C LEU A 36 12.24 21.05 -30.81
N SER A 37 13.26 21.83 -30.44
CA SER A 37 13.39 22.50 -29.17
C SER A 37 12.29 23.56 -29.01
N ALA A 38 11.17 23.19 -28.41
CA ALA A 38 10.24 24.12 -27.80
C ALA A 38 10.39 24.01 -26.29
N GLU A 39 10.77 25.09 -25.62
CA GLU A 39 10.74 25.24 -24.17
C GLU A 39 9.34 24.87 -23.66
N ARG A 40 9.19 23.62 -23.23
CA ARG A 40 7.96 23.14 -22.57
C ARG A 40 8.04 23.52 -21.09
N ARG A 41 7.24 24.47 -20.68
CA ARG A 41 6.88 24.63 -19.27
C ARG A 41 6.14 23.39 -18.81
N ASP A 42 6.85 22.49 -18.15
CA ASP A 42 6.25 21.32 -17.51
C ASP A 42 5.50 21.79 -16.26
N VAL A 43 4.20 21.91 -16.36
CA VAL A 43 3.33 22.13 -15.22
C VAL A 43 3.29 20.82 -14.42
N LYS A 44 3.98 20.83 -13.28
CA LYS A 44 4.02 19.73 -12.32
C LYS A 44 2.72 19.66 -11.53
N LEU A 45 1.68 19.07 -12.08
CA LEU A 45 0.64 18.46 -11.27
C LEU A 45 1.30 17.30 -10.53
N ASN A 46 1.69 17.46 -9.28
CA ASN A 46 2.30 16.49 -8.36
C ASN A 46 2.65 15.07 -8.93
N SER A 47 2.92 14.97 -10.22
CA SER A 47 3.51 13.81 -10.84
C SER A 47 5.01 13.93 -10.65
N VAL A 48 5.56 13.09 -9.80
CA VAL A 48 7.01 12.97 -9.65
C VAL A 48 7.56 12.46 -10.97
N LEU A 49 8.26 13.33 -11.69
CA LEU A 49 9.12 12.92 -12.80
C LEU A 49 10.30 12.16 -12.17
N VAL A 50 10.22 10.83 -12.16
CA VAL A 50 11.34 9.98 -11.80
C VAL A 50 12.30 9.97 -13.00
N GLN A 51 13.26 10.89 -12.99
CA GLN A 51 14.44 10.76 -13.84
C GLN A 51 15.29 9.61 -13.30
N GLY A 52 15.62 8.69 -14.20
CA GLY A 52 16.25 7.41 -13.88
C GLY A 52 17.35 7.45 -12.82
N GLY A 53 17.20 6.61 -11.84
CA GLY A 53 18.30 5.97 -11.10
C GLY A 53 18.94 6.70 -9.93
N LYS A 54 18.58 7.94 -9.56
CA LYS A 54 19.40 8.69 -8.59
C LYS A 54 18.73 9.23 -7.33
N ALA A 55 17.42 9.16 -7.15
CA ALA A 55 16.79 9.66 -5.92
C ALA A 55 15.64 8.77 -5.48
N ARG A 56 15.90 7.85 -4.56
CA ARG A 56 14.88 7.05 -3.87
C ARG A 56 13.96 7.95 -3.03
N ARG A 57 14.41 9.13 -2.60
CA ARG A 57 13.63 10.07 -1.79
C ARG A 57 13.22 11.28 -2.60
N MET A 58 11.95 11.67 -2.45
CA MET A 58 11.42 12.87 -3.06
C MET A 58 12.05 14.12 -2.45
N GLN A 59 12.32 15.12 -3.26
CA GLN A 59 12.85 16.41 -2.78
C GLN A 59 11.82 17.27 -2.05
N GLY A 60 10.56 16.84 -1.98
CA GLY A 60 9.47 17.54 -1.32
C GLY A 60 9.64 17.74 0.19
N VAL A 61 8.71 18.48 0.80
CA VAL A 61 8.67 18.71 2.25
C VAL A 61 8.17 17.49 3.01
N VAL A 62 7.27 16.73 2.42
CA VAL A 62 6.78 15.45 2.97
C VAL A 62 7.89 14.40 2.86
N ASN A 63 8.10 13.61 3.92
CA ASN A 63 9.05 12.51 3.88
C ASN A 63 8.48 11.35 3.06
N ALA A 64 8.77 11.35 1.78
CA ALA A 64 8.29 10.35 0.84
C ALA A 64 9.44 9.66 0.10
N GLU A 65 9.31 8.36 -0.09
CA GLU A 65 10.19 7.51 -0.89
C GLU A 65 9.47 7.10 -2.17
N VAL A 66 10.21 6.92 -3.25
CA VAL A 66 9.68 6.41 -4.51
C VAL A 66 10.33 5.07 -4.81
N ILE A 67 9.51 4.04 -4.96
CA ILE A 67 9.91 2.76 -5.55
C ILE A 67 9.69 2.91 -7.05
N SER A 68 10.78 3.00 -7.78
CA SER A 68 10.76 3.23 -9.23
C SER A 68 10.45 1.94 -10.01
N SER A 69 10.14 2.06 -11.31
CA SER A 69 9.95 0.91 -12.19
C SER A 69 11.16 -0.03 -12.20
N THR A 70 12.39 0.50 -12.08
CA THR A 70 13.61 -0.30 -11.97
C THR A 70 13.66 -1.11 -10.68
N GLU A 71 13.21 -0.55 -9.55
CA GLU A 71 13.14 -1.27 -8.27
C GLU A 71 12.00 -2.29 -8.27
N LEU A 72 10.86 -1.97 -8.86
CA LEU A 72 9.76 -2.91 -9.08
C LEU A 72 10.19 -4.11 -9.91
N PHE A 73 10.97 -3.87 -10.95
CA PHE A 73 11.55 -4.93 -11.78
C PHE A 73 12.53 -5.82 -11.00
N ARG A 74 13.38 -5.22 -10.14
CA ARG A 74 14.29 -5.96 -9.24
C ARG A 74 13.57 -6.85 -8.26
N ALA A 75 12.47 -6.38 -7.70
CA ALA A 75 11.66 -7.16 -6.79
C ALA A 75 10.95 -8.33 -7.49
N ALA A 76 11.01 -8.40 -8.85
CA ALA A 76 10.28 -9.38 -9.67
C ALA A 76 8.82 -9.51 -9.21
N CYS A 77 8.19 -8.37 -8.88
CA CYS A 77 6.93 -8.34 -8.19
C CYS A 77 5.77 -8.70 -9.13
N CYS A 78 5.00 -9.71 -8.73
CA CYS A 78 3.79 -10.11 -9.42
C CYS A 78 2.60 -9.22 -9.04
N ASN A 79 2.62 -8.66 -7.82
CA ASN A 79 1.57 -7.77 -7.31
C ASN A 79 2.16 -6.69 -6.37
N LEU A 80 1.29 -5.76 -5.95
CA LEU A 80 1.67 -4.66 -5.05
C LEU A 80 2.32 -5.15 -3.75
N GLY A 81 1.83 -6.25 -3.14
CA GLY A 81 2.39 -6.77 -1.89
C GLY A 81 3.85 -7.18 -2.02
N GLU A 82 4.24 -7.76 -3.13
CA GLU A 82 5.63 -8.20 -3.37
C GLU A 82 6.59 -7.05 -3.67
N SER A 83 6.05 -5.88 -4.04
CA SER A 83 6.83 -4.69 -4.38
C SER A 83 7.62 -4.08 -3.23
N PHE A 84 7.30 -4.44 -1.98
CA PHE A 84 7.92 -3.88 -0.78
C PHE A 84 9.03 -4.76 -0.19
N THR A 85 9.37 -5.88 -0.81
CA THR A 85 10.35 -6.84 -0.28
C THR A 85 11.74 -6.23 -0.06
N THR A 86 12.13 -5.27 -0.89
CA THR A 86 13.40 -4.55 -0.79
C THR A 86 13.29 -3.21 -0.05
N ASN A 87 12.09 -2.87 0.48
CA ASN A 87 11.87 -1.61 1.19
C ASN A 87 12.02 -1.82 2.71
N PRO A 88 12.91 -1.06 3.39
CA PRO A 88 13.11 -1.20 4.83
C PRO A 88 11.97 -0.61 5.66
N SER A 89 11.18 0.30 5.10
CA SER A 89 10.17 1.07 5.83
C SER A 89 8.80 0.40 5.86
N VAL A 90 8.51 -0.45 4.87
CA VAL A 90 7.24 -1.15 4.73
C VAL A 90 7.45 -2.63 4.95
N ASP A 91 6.64 -3.23 5.81
CA ASP A 91 6.55 -4.68 5.92
C ASP A 91 5.29 -5.14 5.22
N VAL A 92 5.38 -6.25 4.51
CA VAL A 92 4.22 -6.97 4.00
C VAL A 92 4.29 -8.39 4.51
N ASN A 93 3.27 -8.77 5.24
CA ASN A 93 3.14 -10.11 5.81
C ASN A 93 1.77 -10.68 5.43
N TYR A 94 1.67 -12.00 5.41
CA TYR A 94 0.36 -12.63 5.41
C TYR A 94 -0.31 -12.38 6.75
N ALA A 95 -1.56 -11.96 6.73
CA ALA A 95 -2.39 -11.80 7.92
C ALA A 95 -2.85 -13.17 8.43
N ASP A 96 -3.14 -14.06 7.49
CA ASP A 96 -3.41 -15.48 7.72
C ASP A 96 -3.06 -16.29 6.45
N ALA A 97 -2.80 -17.58 6.63
CA ALA A 97 -2.46 -18.49 5.54
C ALA A 97 -3.72 -18.97 4.80
N ALA A 98 -4.82 -19.16 5.53
CA ALA A 98 -6.01 -19.83 5.02
C ALA A 98 -6.72 -19.01 3.93
N THR A 99 -6.82 -17.69 4.10
CA THR A 99 -7.40 -16.77 3.10
C THR A 99 -6.36 -16.19 2.16
N GLY A 100 -5.06 -16.25 2.54
CA GLY A 100 -3.98 -15.57 1.84
C GLY A 100 -4.07 -14.05 1.90
N ALA A 101 -4.81 -13.50 2.88
CA ALA A 101 -4.88 -12.06 3.11
C ALA A 101 -3.50 -11.52 3.47
N ARG A 102 -3.13 -10.40 2.87
CA ARG A 102 -1.84 -9.73 3.12
C ARG A 102 -2.05 -8.40 3.81
N GLN A 103 -1.16 -8.07 4.71
CA GLN A 103 -1.21 -6.83 5.47
C GLN A 103 0.10 -6.06 5.30
N ILE A 104 -0.03 -4.78 4.95
CA ILE A 104 1.06 -3.81 5.07
C ILE A 104 1.21 -3.43 6.54
N LYS A 105 2.44 -3.18 6.98
CA LYS A 105 2.74 -2.46 8.22
C LYS A 105 3.65 -1.29 7.91
N LEU A 106 3.26 -0.11 8.34
CA LEU A 106 4.03 1.11 8.23
C LEU A 106 4.16 1.73 9.62
N LEU A 107 5.39 2.10 10.01
CA LEU A 107 5.70 2.57 11.36
C LEU A 107 5.27 1.59 12.46
N GLY A 108 5.35 0.28 12.19
CA GLY A 108 4.95 -0.79 13.09
C GLY A 108 3.44 -1.01 13.25
N LEU A 109 2.62 -0.17 12.64
CA LEU A 109 1.17 -0.23 12.70
C LEU A 109 0.58 -0.91 11.46
N SER A 110 -0.63 -1.46 11.63
CA SER A 110 -1.39 -2.13 10.57
C SER A 110 -1.60 -1.22 9.37
N GLY A 111 -1.64 -1.79 8.18
CA GLY A 111 -2.00 -1.13 6.94
C GLY A 111 -3.38 -0.50 6.92
N LEU A 112 -4.22 -0.86 7.85
CA LEU A 112 -5.49 -0.19 8.11
C LEU A 112 -5.31 1.32 8.35
N TYR A 113 -4.17 1.76 8.90
CA TYR A 113 -3.82 3.16 9.20
C TYR A 113 -3.05 3.86 8.09
N VAL A 114 -2.76 3.15 7.01
CA VAL A 114 -2.12 3.68 5.81
C VAL A 114 -3.19 4.03 4.80
N GLN A 115 -3.22 5.27 4.35
CA GLN A 115 -4.11 5.66 3.27
C GLN A 115 -3.59 5.12 1.93
N MET A 116 -4.36 4.25 1.29
CA MET A 116 -4.05 3.72 -0.03
C MET A 116 -4.61 4.66 -1.10
N LEU A 117 -3.77 5.05 -2.04
CA LEU A 117 -4.13 5.90 -3.17
C LEU A 117 -3.76 5.22 -4.48
N THR A 118 -4.58 5.45 -5.48
CA THR A 118 -4.27 5.17 -6.88
C THR A 118 -4.24 6.49 -7.62
N GLU A 119 -3.04 6.92 -8.04
CA GLU A 119 -2.86 8.20 -8.73
C GLU A 119 -3.44 9.40 -7.97
N ASN A 120 -3.17 9.45 -6.65
CA ASN A 120 -3.67 10.44 -5.70
C ASN A 120 -5.21 10.44 -5.49
N ILE A 121 -5.88 9.37 -5.86
CA ILE A 121 -7.30 9.14 -5.56
C ILE A 121 -7.39 8.11 -4.43
N PRO A 122 -8.09 8.38 -3.31
CA PRO A 122 -8.35 7.39 -2.28
C PRO A 122 -8.98 6.12 -2.86
N ASN A 123 -8.41 4.96 -2.54
CA ASN A 123 -8.85 3.67 -3.08
C ASN A 123 -8.59 2.54 -2.08
N TYR A 124 -9.10 1.33 -2.35
CA TYR A 124 -8.90 0.12 -1.54
C TYR A 124 -9.24 0.32 -0.07
N ARG A 125 -10.44 0.81 0.19
CA ARG A 125 -11.04 1.01 1.51
C ARG A 125 -11.95 -0.16 1.87
N GLY A 126 -12.51 -0.19 3.06
CA GLY A 126 -13.54 -1.13 3.48
C GLY A 126 -13.14 -2.60 3.32
N ALA A 127 -14.02 -3.39 2.74
CA ALA A 127 -13.86 -4.82 2.54
C ALA A 127 -12.71 -5.22 1.59
N ALA A 128 -12.22 -4.28 0.78
CA ALA A 128 -11.09 -4.53 -0.10
C ALA A 128 -9.76 -4.69 0.64
N ILE A 129 -9.60 -4.13 1.84
CA ILE A 129 -8.32 -4.00 2.53
C ILE A 129 -7.55 -5.32 2.69
N PRO A 130 -8.14 -6.46 3.11
CA PRO A 130 -7.40 -7.70 3.30
C PRO A 130 -6.79 -8.25 2.00
N TYR A 131 -7.36 -7.92 0.85
CA TYR A 131 -6.97 -8.49 -0.44
C TYR A 131 -6.41 -7.45 -1.43
N ALA A 132 -6.49 -6.16 -1.11
CA ALA A 132 -6.13 -5.05 -2.01
C ALA A 132 -4.71 -5.15 -2.60
N LEU A 133 -3.78 -5.73 -1.85
CA LEU A 133 -2.39 -5.90 -2.30
C LEU A 133 -2.26 -6.89 -3.46
N SER A 134 -3.21 -7.81 -3.65
CA SER A 134 -3.28 -8.68 -4.82
C SER A 134 -4.03 -8.07 -6.00
N TYR A 135 -4.86 -7.04 -5.79
CA TYR A 135 -5.68 -6.43 -6.84
C TYR A 135 -4.89 -5.55 -7.82
N VAL A 136 -3.61 -5.31 -7.54
CA VAL A 136 -2.74 -4.47 -8.35
C VAL A 136 -1.61 -5.32 -8.94
N PRO A 137 -1.68 -5.67 -10.23
CA PRO A 137 -0.61 -6.38 -10.90
C PRO A 137 0.70 -5.58 -10.92
N GLY A 138 1.82 -6.24 -10.66
CA GLY A 138 3.14 -5.61 -10.60
C GLY A 138 3.53 -4.89 -11.88
N THR A 139 3.23 -5.51 -13.01
CA THR A 139 3.55 -4.99 -14.34
C THR A 139 2.78 -3.73 -14.73
N TRP A 140 1.64 -3.46 -14.07
CA TRP A 140 0.85 -2.24 -14.32
C TRP A 140 1.42 -0.99 -13.66
N MET A 141 2.27 -1.18 -12.63
CA MET A 141 2.81 -0.08 -11.85
C MET A 141 3.99 0.59 -12.55
N GLN A 142 3.96 1.91 -12.61
CA GLN A 142 5.08 2.75 -13.02
C GLN A 142 5.97 3.09 -11.83
N SER A 143 5.36 3.39 -10.70
CA SER A 143 6.04 3.67 -9.43
C SER A 143 5.09 3.57 -8.26
N ILE A 144 5.65 3.41 -7.07
CA ILE A 144 4.93 3.50 -5.80
C ILE A 144 5.58 4.60 -4.97
N GLN A 145 4.77 5.48 -4.42
CA GLN A 145 5.23 6.54 -3.52
C GLN A 145 4.79 6.18 -2.10
N VAL A 146 5.75 6.08 -1.19
CA VAL A 146 5.51 5.79 0.23
C VAL A 146 5.81 7.03 1.04
N SER A 147 4.79 7.68 1.57
CA SER A 147 4.92 8.81 2.48
C SER A 147 4.76 8.33 3.91
N LYS A 148 5.72 8.65 4.78
CA LYS A 148 5.72 8.25 6.18
C LYS A 148 5.22 9.39 7.08
N GLY A 149 4.49 9.03 8.11
CA GLY A 149 3.83 9.98 9.00
C GLY A 149 2.58 10.60 8.40
N CYS A 150 2.08 11.67 8.99
CA CYS A 150 0.97 12.40 8.38
C CYS A 150 1.37 12.93 7.01
N SER A 151 0.44 12.92 6.05
CA SER A 151 0.68 13.46 4.70
C SER A 151 -0.06 14.78 4.50
N SER A 152 -0.10 15.27 3.24
CA SER A 152 -0.87 16.46 2.87
C SER A 152 -2.37 16.31 3.18
N VAL A 153 -3.03 17.39 3.56
CA VAL A 153 -4.50 17.45 3.77
C VAL A 153 -5.31 17.35 2.48
N LYS A 154 -4.67 17.49 1.32
CA LYS A 154 -5.32 17.47 -0.01
C LYS A 154 -6.02 16.13 -0.30
N ASN A 155 -5.40 15.02 0.13
CA ASN A 155 -5.89 13.67 -0.17
C ASN A 155 -6.86 13.12 0.88
N GLY A 156 -7.33 14.00 1.80
CA GLY A 156 -8.31 13.60 2.83
C GLY A 156 -7.68 13.44 4.22
N TYR A 157 -8.48 12.89 5.11
CA TYR A 157 -8.20 12.80 6.56
C TYR A 157 -7.57 11.47 7.00
N GLU A 158 -7.58 10.42 6.17
CA GLU A 158 -7.33 9.02 6.57
C GLU A 158 -5.86 8.65 6.79
N SER A 159 -4.90 9.51 6.45
CA SER A 159 -3.47 9.21 6.64
C SER A 159 -3.08 9.36 8.10
N ILE A 160 -3.04 8.27 8.86
CA ILE A 160 -2.54 8.22 10.25
C ILE A 160 -1.05 7.92 10.26
N THR A 161 -0.61 6.80 9.66
CA THR A 161 0.79 6.39 9.63
C THR A 161 1.50 6.76 8.33
N GLY A 162 0.75 7.08 7.30
CA GLY A 162 1.29 7.48 6.01
C GLY A 162 0.32 7.26 4.86
N GLN A 163 0.87 7.45 3.66
CA GLN A 163 0.17 7.18 2.40
C GLN A 163 1.02 6.30 1.51
N ILE A 164 0.37 5.40 0.78
CA ILE A 164 0.95 4.66 -0.32
C ILE A 164 0.18 5.04 -1.58
N ASN A 165 0.84 5.72 -2.51
CA ASN A 165 0.26 6.11 -3.78
C ASN A 165 0.86 5.29 -4.92
N ILE A 166 -0.01 4.65 -5.68
CA ILE A 166 0.34 3.78 -6.80
C ILE A 166 0.13 4.57 -8.08
N GLU A 167 1.20 4.74 -8.85
CA GLU A 167 1.13 5.32 -10.20
C GLU A 167 1.12 4.20 -11.22
N PHE A 168 0.07 4.10 -12.02
CA PHE A 168 0.02 3.16 -13.14
C PHE A 168 0.75 3.71 -14.37
N LYS A 169 1.21 2.80 -15.24
CA LYS A 169 1.76 3.14 -16.55
C LYS A 169 0.77 3.99 -17.34
N LYS A 170 1.25 5.09 -17.91
CA LYS A 170 0.41 6.07 -18.63
C LYS A 170 0.28 5.72 -20.11
N PRO A 171 -0.82 6.10 -20.80
CA PRO A 171 -1.00 5.87 -22.24
C PRO A 171 0.05 6.55 -23.12
N GLN A 172 0.85 7.46 -22.57
CA GLN A 172 1.94 8.15 -23.27
C GLN A 172 3.28 7.41 -23.20
N ALA A 173 3.31 6.18 -22.67
CA ALA A 173 4.53 5.37 -22.67
C ALA A 173 5.04 5.16 -24.12
N THR A 174 6.36 5.16 -24.28
CA THR A 174 7.01 5.00 -25.59
C THR A 174 6.81 3.60 -26.19
N GLN A 175 6.54 2.60 -25.36
CA GLN A 175 6.32 1.22 -25.80
C GLN A 175 4.87 1.04 -26.21
N TYR A 176 4.64 0.65 -27.46
CA TYR A 176 3.30 0.38 -27.99
C TYR A 176 2.71 -0.92 -27.45
N LEU A 177 3.57 -1.92 -27.19
CA LEU A 177 3.18 -3.24 -26.75
C LEU A 177 4.18 -3.77 -25.72
N GLU A 178 3.65 -4.30 -24.63
CA GLU A 178 4.41 -5.03 -23.61
C GLU A 178 3.63 -6.29 -23.25
N ALA A 179 4.28 -7.45 -23.28
CA ALA A 179 3.74 -8.70 -22.81
C ALA A 179 4.72 -9.30 -21.79
N ASN A 180 4.19 -9.86 -20.73
CA ASN A 180 4.96 -10.50 -19.67
C ASN A 180 4.27 -11.80 -19.29
N ALA A 181 5.07 -12.86 -19.07
CA ALA A 181 4.62 -14.13 -18.50
C ALA A 181 5.48 -14.49 -17.30
N TYR A 182 4.87 -15.03 -16.27
CA TYR A 182 5.54 -15.50 -15.07
C TYR A 182 5.07 -16.91 -14.72
N VAL A 183 6.01 -17.75 -14.30
CA VAL A 183 5.76 -19.11 -13.81
C VAL A 183 6.67 -19.38 -12.62
N ASN A 184 6.17 -20.07 -11.62
CA ASN A 184 6.99 -20.54 -10.51
C ASN A 184 6.78 -22.04 -10.21
N THR A 185 7.67 -22.59 -9.37
CA THR A 185 7.65 -24.00 -8.95
C THR A 185 6.47 -24.37 -8.05
N LYS A 186 5.71 -23.38 -7.54
CA LYS A 186 4.49 -23.60 -6.76
C LYS A 186 3.23 -23.65 -7.62
N GLY A 187 3.38 -23.69 -8.97
CA GLY A 187 2.27 -23.81 -9.90
C GLY A 187 1.46 -22.52 -10.09
N ARG A 188 2.10 -21.36 -9.88
CA ARG A 188 1.52 -20.06 -10.21
C ARG A 188 1.90 -19.68 -11.64
N TYR A 189 0.89 -19.31 -12.43
CA TYR A 189 1.03 -18.82 -13.80
C TYR A 189 0.43 -17.43 -13.88
N GLU A 190 1.14 -16.50 -14.51
CA GLU A 190 0.63 -15.16 -14.78
C GLU A 190 0.89 -14.75 -16.21
N GLY A 191 -0.09 -14.06 -16.80
CA GLY A 191 0.03 -13.41 -18.08
C GLY A 191 -0.37 -11.94 -17.97
N ASN A 192 0.47 -11.06 -18.48
CA ASN A 192 0.22 -9.63 -18.50
C ASN A 192 0.38 -9.09 -19.91
N PHE A 193 -0.52 -8.21 -20.30
CA PHE A 193 -0.50 -7.53 -21.58
C PHE A 193 -0.77 -6.04 -21.38
N GLN A 194 -0.01 -5.19 -22.07
CA GLN A 194 -0.25 -3.77 -22.13
C GLN A 194 -0.10 -3.29 -23.58
N GLY A 195 -1.16 -2.68 -24.11
CA GLY A 195 -1.15 -2.02 -25.40
C GLY A 195 -1.38 -0.53 -25.24
N ASN A 196 -0.53 0.30 -25.88
CA ASN A 196 -0.64 1.75 -25.90
C ASN A 196 -0.89 2.21 -27.34
N LEU A 197 -1.90 3.07 -27.51
CA LEU A 197 -2.28 3.60 -28.82
C LEU A 197 -2.35 5.13 -28.77
N HIS A 198 -1.57 5.79 -29.62
CA HIS A 198 -1.61 7.23 -29.84
C HIS A 198 -2.54 7.53 -31.02
N LEU A 199 -3.76 7.99 -30.70
CA LEU A 199 -4.77 8.30 -31.72
C LEU A 199 -4.50 9.64 -32.40
N SER A 200 -3.89 10.58 -31.68
CA SER A 200 -3.49 11.89 -32.18
C SER A 200 -2.42 12.52 -31.28
N LYS A 201 -1.92 13.71 -31.64
CA LYS A 201 -1.01 14.49 -30.78
C LYS A 201 -1.59 14.82 -29.40
N LYS A 202 -2.93 14.77 -29.24
CA LYS A 202 -3.62 15.12 -27.99
C LYS A 202 -4.24 13.93 -27.29
N TRP A 203 -4.59 12.86 -28.01
CA TRP A 203 -5.31 11.71 -27.49
C TRP A 203 -4.45 10.44 -27.48
N SER A 204 -4.42 9.77 -26.36
CA SER A 204 -3.83 8.44 -26.21
C SER A 204 -4.67 7.54 -25.34
N THR A 205 -4.60 6.24 -25.58
CA THR A 205 -5.29 5.22 -24.77
C THR A 205 -4.36 4.07 -24.46
N ALA A 206 -4.62 3.37 -23.36
CA ALA A 206 -3.94 2.16 -22.97
C ALA A 206 -4.93 1.10 -22.52
N LEU A 207 -4.68 -0.15 -22.93
CA LEU A 207 -5.35 -1.34 -22.44
C LEU A 207 -4.34 -2.17 -21.66
N LEU A 208 -4.68 -2.52 -20.40
CA LEU A 208 -3.90 -3.36 -19.52
C LEU A 208 -4.74 -4.58 -19.18
N LEU A 209 -4.19 -5.78 -19.36
CA LEU A 209 -4.81 -7.06 -19.05
C LEU A 209 -3.91 -7.86 -18.13
N HIS A 210 -4.50 -8.57 -17.19
CA HIS A 210 -3.81 -9.45 -16.26
C HIS A 210 -4.62 -10.70 -16.01
N TYR A 211 -3.93 -11.83 -16.00
CA TYR A 211 -4.44 -13.12 -15.60
C TYR A 211 -3.46 -13.79 -14.63
N GLU A 212 -3.98 -14.35 -13.54
CA GLU A 212 -3.25 -15.16 -12.59
C GLU A 212 -4.03 -16.45 -12.32
N ASP A 213 -3.32 -17.59 -12.27
CA ASP A 213 -3.84 -18.86 -11.80
C ASP A 213 -2.79 -19.57 -10.93
N MET A 214 -3.16 -19.85 -9.69
CA MET A 214 -2.41 -20.67 -8.75
C MET A 214 -3.35 -21.78 -8.26
N ASN A 215 -3.35 -22.92 -8.92
CA ASN A 215 -4.27 -24.02 -8.65
C ASN A 215 -3.63 -25.21 -7.90
N SER A 216 -2.47 -25.01 -7.30
CA SER A 216 -1.77 -26.04 -6.55
C SER A 216 -2.16 -26.01 -5.07
N ALA A 217 -2.59 -27.13 -4.52
CA ALA A 217 -2.77 -27.32 -3.09
C ALA A 217 -1.43 -27.76 -2.49
N HIS A 218 -0.76 -26.85 -1.80
CA HIS A 218 0.48 -27.14 -1.08
C HIS A 218 0.20 -27.28 0.40
N ASP A 219 0.68 -28.38 0.97
CA ASP A 219 0.72 -28.68 2.40
C ASP A 219 2.16 -29.13 2.71
N GLY A 220 3.02 -28.15 3.01
CA GLY A 220 4.45 -28.39 3.18
C GLY A 220 4.84 -28.90 4.56
N ASN A 221 3.97 -28.77 5.55
CA ASN A 221 4.16 -29.25 6.92
C ASN A 221 3.39 -30.53 7.23
N GLY A 222 2.50 -31.00 6.32
CA GLY A 222 1.73 -32.22 6.45
C GLY A 222 0.63 -32.16 7.50
N ASP A 223 0.10 -30.97 7.80
CA ASP A 223 -0.95 -30.80 8.80
C ASP A 223 -2.38 -30.96 8.24
N GLY A 224 -2.50 -31.25 6.97
CA GLY A 224 -3.77 -31.42 6.27
C GLY A 224 -4.44 -30.12 5.84
N PHE A 225 -3.78 -28.96 6.05
CA PHE A 225 -4.25 -27.65 5.57
C PHE A 225 -3.37 -27.13 4.44
N MET A 226 -3.97 -26.38 3.53
CA MET A 226 -3.20 -25.70 2.49
C MET A 226 -2.38 -24.58 3.11
N ASP A 227 -1.07 -24.51 2.82
CA ASP A 227 -0.17 -23.41 3.22
C ASP A 227 -0.63 -22.06 2.65
N MET A 228 -1.26 -22.09 1.48
CA MET A 228 -1.77 -20.93 0.74
C MET A 228 -3.04 -21.31 -0.03
N PRO A 229 -4.01 -20.40 -0.16
CA PRO A 229 -5.19 -20.68 -0.97
C PRO A 229 -4.84 -20.75 -2.45
N LYS A 230 -5.60 -21.52 -3.19
CA LYS A 230 -5.64 -21.43 -4.66
C LYS A 230 -6.24 -20.09 -5.05
N VAL A 231 -5.64 -19.42 -6.04
CA VAL A 231 -6.08 -18.10 -6.50
C VAL A 231 -6.25 -18.13 -8.01
N ARG A 232 -7.37 -17.58 -8.49
CA ARG A 232 -7.56 -17.27 -9.90
C ARG A 232 -8.08 -15.86 -10.05
N GLN A 233 -7.36 -15.03 -10.80
CA GLN A 233 -7.67 -13.61 -10.95
C GLN A 233 -7.67 -13.20 -12.41
N TYR A 234 -8.65 -12.39 -12.78
CA TYR A 234 -8.74 -11.67 -14.04
C TYR A 234 -8.84 -10.18 -13.74
N SER A 235 -8.02 -9.39 -14.39
CA SER A 235 -8.10 -7.94 -14.28
C SER A 235 -7.94 -7.27 -15.64
N ALA A 236 -8.73 -6.25 -15.90
CA ALA A 236 -8.65 -5.44 -17.11
C ALA A 236 -8.80 -3.96 -16.76
N MET A 237 -8.01 -3.11 -17.41
CA MET A 237 -8.11 -1.67 -17.27
C MET A 237 -7.97 -1.02 -18.65
N ASN A 238 -8.92 -0.17 -19.02
CA ASN A 238 -8.77 0.73 -20.15
C ASN A 238 -8.72 2.17 -19.66
N ARG A 239 -7.73 2.91 -20.10
CA ARG A 239 -7.52 4.29 -19.68
C ARG A 239 -7.21 5.19 -20.85
N TRP A 240 -7.64 6.43 -20.75
CA TRP A 240 -7.52 7.46 -21.74
C TRP A 240 -6.82 8.69 -21.20
N MET A 241 -6.13 9.39 -22.05
CA MET A 241 -5.51 10.67 -21.74
C MET A 241 -5.73 11.64 -22.90
N TYR A 242 -6.18 12.82 -22.54
CA TYR A 242 -6.20 13.99 -23.40
C TYR A 242 -5.27 15.06 -22.85
N LYS A 243 -4.42 15.61 -23.67
CA LYS A 243 -3.49 16.68 -23.28
C LYS A 243 -3.49 17.78 -24.34
N SER A 244 -3.80 19.01 -23.90
CA SER A 244 -3.66 20.24 -24.68
C SER A 244 -2.86 21.28 -23.88
N THR A 245 -2.77 22.51 -24.38
CA THR A 245 -2.05 23.60 -23.69
C THR A 245 -2.66 23.95 -22.35
N HIS A 246 -4.00 23.96 -22.28
CA HIS A 246 -4.73 24.39 -21.07
C HIS A 246 -5.51 23.27 -20.39
N LEU A 247 -5.84 22.18 -21.09
CA LEU A 247 -6.66 21.11 -20.56
C LEU A 247 -5.90 19.79 -20.55
N MET A 248 -5.81 19.17 -19.37
CA MET A 248 -5.38 17.80 -19.19
C MET A 248 -6.53 16.98 -18.62
N SER A 249 -6.87 15.88 -19.29
CA SER A 249 -7.90 14.96 -18.83
C SER A 249 -7.37 13.53 -18.84
N GLN A 250 -7.62 12.79 -17.77
CA GLN A 250 -7.36 11.36 -17.66
C GLN A 250 -8.60 10.69 -17.13
N PHE A 251 -9.05 9.63 -17.78
CA PHE A 251 -10.17 8.85 -17.29
C PHE A 251 -9.99 7.38 -17.66
N GLY A 252 -10.67 6.51 -16.96
CA GLY A 252 -10.58 5.08 -17.22
C GLY A 252 -11.53 4.26 -16.39
N ILE A 253 -11.62 3.01 -16.78
CA ILE A 253 -12.40 1.96 -16.11
C ILE A 253 -11.48 0.78 -15.83
N LYS A 254 -11.73 0.10 -14.70
CA LYS A 254 -11.02 -1.12 -14.30
C LYS A 254 -12.04 -2.13 -13.79
N GLY A 255 -11.85 -3.40 -14.15
CA GLY A 255 -12.60 -4.52 -13.62
C GLY A 255 -11.66 -5.58 -13.09
N LEU A 256 -12.08 -6.24 -12.00
CA LEU A 256 -11.37 -7.34 -11.37
C LEU A 256 -12.37 -8.41 -10.95
N LYS A 257 -12.02 -9.67 -11.20
CA LYS A 257 -12.69 -10.85 -10.67
C LYS A 257 -11.65 -11.79 -10.11
N GLU A 258 -11.77 -12.14 -8.82
CA GLU A 258 -10.84 -13.02 -8.12
C GLU A 258 -11.61 -14.12 -7.38
N ARG A 259 -11.09 -15.34 -7.42
CA ARG A 259 -11.56 -16.48 -6.66
C ARG A 259 -10.43 -17.03 -5.82
N ARG A 260 -10.71 -17.28 -4.53
CA ARG A 260 -9.80 -17.92 -3.60
C ARG A 260 -10.45 -19.16 -3.02
N ARG A 261 -9.68 -20.23 -2.92
CA ARG A 261 -10.12 -21.49 -2.35
C ARG A 261 -9.03 -22.04 -1.45
N GLY A 262 -9.32 -22.18 -0.15
CA GLY A 262 -8.37 -22.58 0.89
C GLY A 262 -9.01 -23.55 1.88
N GLY A 263 -8.32 -23.79 3.00
CA GLY A 263 -8.75 -24.69 4.06
C GLY A 263 -8.06 -26.04 4.04
N GLN A 264 -8.75 -27.08 4.49
CA GLN A 264 -8.20 -28.45 4.55
C GLN A 264 -8.05 -29.08 3.17
N SER A 265 -6.93 -29.77 2.97
CA SER A 265 -6.65 -30.63 1.80
C SER A 265 -6.94 -32.10 2.08
N SER A 266 -6.83 -32.54 3.36
CA SER A 266 -7.05 -33.91 3.80
C SER A 266 -7.47 -33.95 5.28
N HIS A 267 -7.95 -35.12 5.74
CA HIS A 267 -8.24 -35.39 7.15
C HIS A 267 -7.02 -35.89 7.96
N SER A 268 -5.87 -36.10 7.30
CA SER A 268 -4.68 -36.59 7.99
C SER A 268 -3.96 -35.44 8.72
N HIS A 269 -3.73 -35.61 10.01
CA HIS A 269 -2.77 -34.84 10.79
C HIS A 269 -1.50 -35.68 10.96
N ALA A 270 -0.34 -35.07 10.96
CA ALA A 270 0.93 -35.74 11.18
C ALA A 270 0.91 -36.53 12.51
N GLY A 271 0.85 -37.86 12.41
CA GLY A 271 0.94 -38.77 13.54
C GLY A 271 -0.37 -39.25 14.17
N HIS A 272 -1.54 -38.90 13.66
CA HIS A 272 -2.82 -39.41 14.14
C HIS A 272 -3.66 -39.96 13.00
N ASP A 273 -4.06 -41.21 13.13
CA ASP A 273 -5.02 -41.84 12.22
C ASP A 273 -6.44 -41.39 12.56
N MET A 274 -6.97 -40.49 11.71
CA MET A 274 -8.29 -39.88 11.89
C MET A 274 -9.35 -40.60 11.04
N SER A 275 -9.21 -41.89 10.84
CA SER A 275 -10.14 -42.70 10.04
C SER A 275 -11.60 -42.61 10.50
N SER A 276 -11.83 -42.36 11.81
CA SER A 276 -13.17 -42.13 12.37
C SER A 276 -13.80 -40.77 11.96
N MET A 277 -13.00 -39.79 11.50
CA MET A 277 -13.49 -38.49 11.04
C MET A 277 -13.59 -38.39 9.52
N ALA A 278 -13.31 -39.45 8.77
CA ALA A 278 -13.36 -39.45 7.32
C ALA A 278 -14.74 -39.11 6.72
N SER A 279 -15.80 -39.20 7.52
CA SER A 279 -17.17 -38.83 7.11
C SER A 279 -17.51 -37.34 7.36
N MET A 280 -16.66 -36.59 8.05
CA MET A 280 -16.92 -35.17 8.30
C MET A 280 -16.51 -34.35 7.07
N PRO A 281 -17.27 -33.28 6.73
CA PRO A 281 -16.86 -32.40 5.64
C PRO A 281 -15.55 -31.69 6.03
N LEU A 282 -14.64 -31.54 5.05
CA LEU A 282 -13.41 -30.77 5.22
C LEU A 282 -13.74 -29.30 5.47
N TYR A 283 -12.98 -28.63 6.34
CA TYR A 283 -13.06 -27.20 6.49
C TYR A 283 -12.60 -26.50 5.20
N GLN A 284 -13.51 -25.84 4.52
CA GLN A 284 -13.28 -25.19 3.24
C GLN A 284 -13.42 -23.67 3.39
N ILE A 285 -12.60 -22.93 2.66
CA ILE A 285 -12.71 -21.48 2.51
C ILE A 285 -12.92 -21.18 1.03
N ALA A 286 -13.97 -20.43 0.74
CA ALA A 286 -14.29 -19.93 -0.58
C ALA A 286 -14.49 -18.41 -0.50
N ILE A 287 -13.75 -17.64 -1.30
CA ILE A 287 -13.87 -16.18 -1.36
C ILE A 287 -13.94 -15.80 -2.83
N ASP A 288 -15.00 -15.14 -3.21
CA ASP A 288 -15.21 -14.60 -4.54
C ASP A 288 -15.31 -13.08 -4.46
N ASN A 289 -14.39 -12.39 -5.17
CA ASN A 289 -14.33 -10.94 -5.24
C ASN A 289 -14.65 -10.46 -6.65
N GLU A 290 -15.53 -9.48 -6.75
CA GLU A 290 -15.80 -8.72 -7.97
C GLU A 290 -15.69 -7.23 -7.67
N ARG A 291 -14.82 -6.52 -8.40
CA ARG A 291 -14.63 -5.09 -8.21
C ARG A 291 -14.56 -4.35 -9.53
N TYR A 292 -15.35 -3.28 -9.64
CA TYR A 292 -15.38 -2.39 -10.79
C TYR A 292 -15.06 -0.97 -10.31
N GLU A 293 -14.20 -0.29 -11.06
CA GLU A 293 -13.74 1.06 -10.73
C GLU A 293 -13.83 1.95 -11.96
N ALA A 294 -14.18 3.21 -11.74
CA ALA A 294 -14.11 4.25 -12.77
C ALA A 294 -13.53 5.52 -12.16
N PHE A 295 -12.75 6.25 -12.95
CA PHE A 295 -12.19 7.53 -12.51
C PHE A 295 -12.13 8.54 -13.66
N ALA A 296 -12.18 9.82 -13.30
CA ALA A 296 -11.92 10.94 -14.20
C ALA A 296 -11.15 12.03 -13.44
N LYS A 297 -10.06 12.50 -14.02
CA LYS A 297 -9.21 13.59 -13.50
C LYS A 297 -9.11 14.64 -14.59
N ASN A 298 -9.64 15.82 -14.35
CA ASN A 298 -9.62 16.92 -15.29
C ASN A 298 -8.92 18.11 -14.65
N ALA A 299 -7.94 18.69 -15.30
CA ALA A 299 -7.25 19.87 -14.85
C ALA A 299 -7.22 20.94 -15.95
N TYR A 300 -7.65 22.14 -15.58
CA TYR A 300 -7.52 23.32 -16.43
C TYR A 300 -6.38 24.19 -15.90
N LEU A 301 -5.43 24.50 -16.78
CA LEU A 301 -4.23 25.26 -16.51
C LEU A 301 -4.45 26.68 -17.01
N PHE A 302 -4.45 27.65 -16.08
CA PHE A 302 -4.54 29.06 -16.45
C PHE A 302 -3.19 29.54 -16.99
N ASN A 303 -3.24 30.40 -18.00
CA ASN A 303 -2.01 31.02 -18.56
C ASN A 303 -1.74 32.34 -17.83
N ASP A 304 -1.49 32.26 -16.53
CA ASP A 304 -1.25 33.41 -15.66
C ASP A 304 0.16 33.36 -15.03
N SER A 305 0.55 34.46 -14.39
CA SER A 305 1.84 34.58 -13.70
C SER A 305 1.94 33.73 -12.44
N HIS A 306 0.82 33.15 -11.98
CA HIS A 306 0.71 32.38 -10.75
C HIS A 306 0.77 30.87 -10.98
N ASN A 307 0.96 30.39 -12.23
CA ASN A 307 0.88 28.97 -12.61
C ASN A 307 -0.37 28.30 -12.01
N SER A 308 -1.47 29.04 -12.00
CA SER A 308 -2.67 28.56 -11.33
C SER A 308 -3.37 27.46 -12.14
N ASN A 309 -4.04 26.57 -11.44
CA ASN A 309 -4.81 25.52 -12.02
C ASN A 309 -6.05 25.20 -11.17
N ILE A 310 -7.05 24.66 -11.81
CA ILE A 310 -8.20 24.06 -11.17
C ILE A 310 -8.32 22.60 -11.62
N ALA A 311 -8.49 21.69 -10.65
CA ALA A 311 -8.59 20.27 -10.94
C ALA A 311 -9.86 19.68 -10.32
N LEU A 312 -10.59 18.90 -11.13
CA LEU A 312 -11.73 18.10 -10.71
C LEU A 312 -11.38 16.62 -10.82
N ILE A 313 -11.50 15.92 -9.71
CA ILE A 313 -11.32 14.46 -9.61
C ILE A 313 -12.68 13.84 -9.27
N LEU A 314 -13.06 12.83 -10.04
CA LEU A 314 -14.24 12.00 -9.78
C LEU A 314 -13.79 10.54 -9.80
N SER A 315 -14.24 9.75 -8.84
CA SER A 315 -14.05 8.30 -8.89
C SER A 315 -15.20 7.56 -8.23
N GLY A 316 -15.41 6.33 -8.68
CA GLY A 316 -16.38 5.44 -8.08
C GLY A 316 -15.91 4.00 -8.14
N SER A 317 -16.31 3.20 -7.15
CA SER A 317 -16.08 1.77 -7.12
C SER A 317 -17.30 1.00 -6.64
N LEU A 318 -17.47 -0.19 -7.20
CA LEU A 318 -18.44 -1.19 -6.79
C LEU A 318 -17.63 -2.43 -6.39
N HIS A 319 -17.83 -2.95 -5.20
CA HIS A 319 -17.12 -4.11 -4.70
C HIS A 319 -18.09 -5.10 -4.07
N LYS A 320 -18.09 -6.32 -4.57
CA LYS A 320 -18.84 -7.44 -4.04
C LYS A 320 -17.86 -8.51 -3.56
N LEU A 321 -18.01 -8.94 -2.32
CA LEU A 321 -17.25 -10.02 -1.72
C LEU A 321 -18.22 -11.03 -1.15
N ASP A 322 -18.25 -12.24 -1.70
CA ASP A 322 -19.02 -13.37 -1.21
C ASP A 322 -18.02 -14.38 -0.62
N ALA A 323 -18.13 -14.69 0.67
CA ALA A 323 -17.14 -15.52 1.34
C ALA A 323 -17.77 -16.53 2.30
N ASP A 324 -17.31 -17.79 2.16
CA ASP A 324 -17.60 -18.91 3.03
C ASP A 324 -16.33 -19.31 3.79
N TYR A 325 -16.44 -19.41 5.11
CA TYR A 325 -15.37 -19.83 6.01
C TYR A 325 -15.84 -21.04 6.84
N GLY A 326 -15.93 -22.20 6.21
CA GLY A 326 -16.59 -23.37 6.78
C GLY A 326 -18.09 -23.11 6.96
N TYR A 327 -18.55 -22.98 8.20
CA TYR A 327 -19.96 -22.69 8.51
C TYR A 327 -20.28 -21.18 8.61
N LYS A 328 -19.31 -20.30 8.40
CA LYS A 328 -19.50 -18.87 8.46
C LYS A 328 -19.61 -18.30 7.06
N VAL A 329 -20.64 -17.52 6.83
CA VAL A 329 -20.88 -16.84 5.56
C VAL A 329 -20.79 -15.33 5.76
N SER A 330 -20.09 -14.65 4.87
CA SER A 330 -19.99 -13.19 4.86
C SER A 330 -20.20 -12.67 3.44
N ASP A 331 -21.29 -11.92 3.24
CA ASP A 331 -21.62 -11.29 1.97
C ASP A 331 -21.50 -9.77 2.13
N VAL A 332 -20.62 -9.16 1.35
CA VAL A 332 -20.37 -7.71 1.40
C VAL A 332 -20.71 -7.08 0.05
N ASP A 333 -21.54 -6.04 0.07
CA ASP A 333 -21.79 -5.13 -1.06
C ASP A 333 -21.34 -3.73 -0.64
N GLU A 334 -20.28 -3.24 -1.27
CA GLU A 334 -19.68 -1.94 -0.96
C GLU A 334 -19.64 -1.06 -2.21
N LYS A 335 -20.08 0.19 -2.06
CA LYS A 335 -20.06 1.20 -3.13
C LYS A 335 -19.42 2.46 -2.59
N ASN A 336 -18.48 2.99 -3.31
CA ASN A 336 -17.82 4.24 -2.97
C ASN A 336 -17.95 5.23 -4.12
N PHE A 337 -18.18 6.50 -3.77
CA PHE A 337 -18.08 7.64 -4.68
C PHE A 337 -17.22 8.71 -4.03
N TYR A 338 -16.25 9.21 -4.76
CA TYR A 338 -15.34 10.29 -4.34
C TYR A 338 -15.33 11.39 -5.40
N ALA A 339 -15.48 12.63 -4.93
CA ALA A 339 -15.31 13.84 -5.73
C ALA A 339 -14.38 14.81 -5.02
N SER A 340 -13.51 15.49 -5.75
CA SER A 340 -12.63 16.53 -5.21
C SER A 340 -12.40 17.64 -6.23
N LEU A 341 -12.62 18.87 -5.81
CA LEU A 341 -12.33 20.08 -6.57
C LEU A 341 -11.20 20.82 -5.86
N MET A 342 -10.13 21.14 -6.59
CA MET A 342 -8.93 21.79 -6.07
C MET A 342 -8.56 22.99 -6.92
N TYR A 343 -8.15 24.07 -6.26
CA TYR A 343 -7.48 25.20 -6.88
C TYR A 343 -6.08 25.32 -6.29
N GLU A 344 -5.09 25.49 -7.15
CA GLU A 344 -3.69 25.67 -6.77
C GLU A 344 -3.12 26.89 -7.48
N ALA A 345 -2.32 27.68 -6.76
CA ALA A 345 -1.63 28.84 -7.31
C ALA A 345 -0.30 29.11 -6.59
N ASP A 346 0.68 29.58 -7.35
CA ASP A 346 1.97 30.06 -6.84
C ASP A 346 1.99 31.57 -6.85
N TYR A 347 2.22 32.19 -5.69
CA TYR A 347 2.35 33.64 -5.53
C TYR A 347 3.84 34.00 -5.39
N GLY A 348 4.44 34.34 -6.51
CA GLY A 348 5.87 34.57 -6.63
C GLY A 348 6.67 33.27 -6.47
N LYS A 349 7.91 33.36 -5.99
CA LYS A 349 8.83 32.21 -5.86
C LYS A 349 8.73 31.48 -4.52
N HIS A 350 8.03 32.06 -3.57
CA HIS A 350 8.10 31.63 -2.17
C HIS A 350 6.79 31.09 -1.63
N HIS A 351 5.67 31.41 -2.20
CA HIS A 351 4.35 31.14 -1.64
C HIS A 351 3.54 30.26 -2.59
N SER A 352 3.00 29.16 -2.09
CA SER A 352 2.06 28.32 -2.82
C SER A 352 0.81 28.11 -1.97
N LEU A 353 -0.35 28.29 -2.55
CA LEU A 353 -1.66 28.07 -1.93
C LEU A 353 -2.38 26.94 -2.64
N SER A 354 -3.00 26.06 -1.88
CA SER A 354 -3.93 25.06 -2.37
C SER A 354 -5.18 25.09 -1.51
N VAL A 355 -6.32 25.25 -2.14
CA VAL A 355 -7.63 25.19 -1.49
C VAL A 355 -8.51 24.19 -2.23
N GLY A 356 -9.40 23.52 -1.53
CA GLY A 356 -10.27 22.59 -2.19
C GLY A 356 -11.38 22.09 -1.29
N ALA A 357 -12.34 21.44 -1.95
CA ALA A 357 -13.45 20.75 -1.33
C ALA A 357 -13.53 19.32 -1.85
N SER A 358 -14.00 18.40 -1.03
CA SER A 358 -14.19 17.02 -1.42
C SER A 358 -15.49 16.45 -0.84
N LEU A 359 -15.99 15.41 -1.48
CA LEU A 359 -17.12 14.61 -1.03
C LEU A 359 -16.72 13.16 -1.11
N ASN A 360 -16.84 12.44 -0.01
CA ASN A 360 -16.77 10.99 0.02
C ASN A 360 -18.13 10.44 0.40
N HIS A 361 -18.62 9.45 -0.35
CA HIS A 361 -19.87 8.75 -0.05
C HIS A 361 -19.60 7.26 -0.10
N ASP A 362 -19.78 6.61 1.04
CA ASP A 362 -19.61 5.17 1.22
C ASP A 362 -20.95 4.53 1.55
N TYR A 363 -21.25 3.46 0.86
CA TYR A 363 -22.34 2.54 1.17
C TYR A 363 -21.74 1.16 1.39
N LEU A 364 -22.00 0.60 2.56
CA LEU A 364 -21.61 -0.75 2.93
C LEU A 364 -22.85 -1.52 3.39
N LYS A 365 -23.00 -2.72 2.87
CA LYS A 365 -23.87 -3.74 3.42
C LYS A 365 -23.04 -4.99 3.64
N ASN A 366 -22.89 -5.41 4.88
CA ASN A 366 -22.20 -6.62 5.26
C ASN A 366 -23.19 -7.51 6.00
N TYR A 367 -23.35 -8.73 5.51
CA TYR A 367 -24.22 -9.74 6.07
C TYR A 367 -23.36 -10.90 6.52
N TYR A 368 -23.28 -11.11 7.84
CA TYR A 368 -22.55 -12.21 8.44
C TYR A 368 -23.51 -13.15 9.16
N ARG A 369 -23.42 -14.45 8.89
CA ARG A 369 -24.22 -15.49 9.54
C ARG A 369 -23.40 -16.75 9.78
N LEU A 370 -23.86 -17.57 10.76
CA LEU A 370 -23.45 -18.96 10.89
C LEU A 370 -24.45 -19.83 10.14
N GLU A 371 -23.97 -20.65 9.23
CA GLU A 371 -24.78 -21.62 8.54
C GLU A 371 -25.24 -22.69 9.54
N ASN A 372 -26.50 -23.10 9.47
CA ASN A 372 -27.10 -24.13 10.31
C ASN A 372 -27.17 -23.85 11.83
N SER A 373 -27.03 -22.60 12.26
CA SER A 373 -27.19 -22.25 13.67
C SER A 373 -28.39 -21.32 13.90
N LEU A 374 -29.39 -21.80 14.63
CA LEU A 374 -30.50 -20.99 15.15
C LEU A 374 -30.10 -20.20 16.41
N LEU A 375 -28.94 -20.49 16.99
CA LEU A 375 -28.51 -19.98 18.30
C LEU A 375 -27.58 -18.76 18.22
N TYR A 376 -27.05 -18.44 17.04
CA TYR A 376 -26.10 -17.32 16.90
C TYR A 376 -26.73 -16.16 16.12
N PRO A 377 -26.53 -14.92 16.59
CA PRO A 377 -27.12 -13.77 15.92
C PRO A 377 -26.53 -13.56 14.53
N VAL A 378 -27.39 -13.23 13.60
CA VAL A 378 -26.98 -12.68 12.30
C VAL A 378 -26.54 -11.25 12.56
N ILE A 379 -25.29 -10.93 12.21
CA ILE A 379 -24.80 -9.55 12.23
C ILE A 379 -25.05 -8.97 10.85
N THR A 380 -25.88 -7.93 10.79
CA THR A 380 -26.09 -7.14 9.57
C THR A 380 -25.57 -5.74 9.83
N GLU A 381 -24.47 -5.41 9.19
CA GLU A 381 -23.90 -4.06 9.18
C GLU A 381 -24.42 -3.34 7.92
N ARG A 382 -25.10 -2.23 8.11
CA ARG A 382 -25.51 -1.34 7.01
C ARG A 382 -25.05 0.04 7.37
N GLU A 383 -24.16 0.56 6.56
CA GLU A 383 -23.60 1.88 6.77
C GLU A 383 -23.74 2.72 5.51
N ARG A 384 -24.16 3.95 5.70
CA ARG A 384 -24.15 5.00 4.67
C ARG A 384 -23.47 6.20 5.26
N GLU A 385 -22.25 6.42 4.88
CA GLU A 385 -21.49 7.57 5.31
C GLU A 385 -21.34 8.56 4.17
N THR A 386 -21.66 9.82 4.44
CA THR A 386 -21.39 10.93 3.53
C THR A 386 -20.53 11.94 4.25
N THR A 387 -19.33 12.19 3.69
CA THR A 387 -18.34 13.05 4.33
C THR A 387 -17.92 14.17 3.35
N PRO A 388 -18.67 15.29 3.28
CA PRO A 388 -18.16 16.51 2.68
C PRO A 388 -17.03 17.08 3.52
N GLY A 389 -16.05 17.69 2.86
CA GLY A 389 -14.93 18.34 3.53
C GLY A 389 -14.32 19.44 2.70
N ALA A 390 -13.65 20.36 3.37
CA ALA A 390 -12.91 21.44 2.75
C ALA A 390 -11.53 21.58 3.39
N TYR A 391 -10.55 22.06 2.63
CA TYR A 391 -9.20 22.27 3.14
C TYR A 391 -8.56 23.54 2.59
N VAL A 392 -7.60 24.02 3.36
CA VAL A 392 -6.62 25.02 2.94
C VAL A 392 -5.23 24.50 3.28
N GLN A 393 -4.30 24.63 2.35
CA GLN A 393 -2.90 24.32 2.55
C GLN A 393 -2.04 25.43 2.00
N TYR A 394 -1.15 25.91 2.82
CA TYR A 394 -0.19 26.94 2.46
C TYR A 394 1.22 26.39 2.57
N THR A 395 2.07 26.74 1.60
CA THR A 395 3.48 26.33 1.57
C THR A 395 4.35 27.57 1.35
N TYR A 396 5.28 27.77 2.28
CA TYR A 396 6.34 28.77 2.16
C TYR A 396 7.65 28.08 1.78
N LYS A 397 8.33 28.58 0.75
CA LYS A 397 9.60 28.07 0.25
C LYS A 397 10.65 29.16 0.21
N LEU A 398 11.79 28.96 0.84
CA LEU A 398 12.97 29.83 0.73
C LEU A 398 14.07 29.09 -0.03
N GLY A 399 13.98 29.15 -1.37
CA GLY A 399 14.81 28.36 -2.28
C GLY A 399 14.71 26.85 -1.98
N GLU A 400 15.84 26.16 -2.03
CA GLU A 400 15.93 24.74 -1.67
C GLU A 400 16.21 24.51 -0.18
N LYS A 401 16.58 25.58 0.56
CA LYS A 401 17.09 25.49 1.93
C LYS A 401 16.00 25.30 2.99
N PHE A 402 14.84 25.91 2.78
CA PHE A 402 13.78 25.88 3.78
C PHE A 402 12.41 25.78 3.11
N THR A 403 11.57 24.89 3.63
CA THR A 403 10.17 24.79 3.23
C THR A 403 9.32 24.51 4.47
N LEU A 404 8.28 25.32 4.66
CA LEU A 404 7.25 25.11 5.67
C LEU A 404 5.91 24.91 4.97
N MET A 405 5.19 23.87 5.31
CA MET A 405 3.85 23.59 4.80
C MET A 405 2.90 23.39 5.97
N GLY A 406 1.82 24.14 5.99
CA GLY A 406 0.73 24.01 6.96
C GLY A 406 -0.57 23.74 6.21
N GLY A 407 -1.37 22.84 6.71
CA GLY A 407 -2.68 22.51 6.17
C GLY A 407 -3.71 22.30 7.27
N LEU A 408 -4.91 22.77 7.02
CA LEU A 408 -6.06 22.54 7.88
C LEU A 408 -7.22 22.05 7.02
N ARG A 409 -7.84 21.00 7.48
CA ARG A 409 -9.02 20.41 6.84
C ARG A 409 -10.13 20.24 7.85
N ILE A 410 -11.36 20.51 7.43
CA ILE A 410 -12.58 20.23 8.17
C ILE A 410 -13.44 19.26 7.34
N ASP A 411 -13.94 18.23 7.99
CA ASP A 411 -14.83 17.23 7.41
C ASP A 411 -16.05 17.05 8.32
N HIS A 412 -17.17 16.73 7.72
CA HIS A 412 -18.40 16.41 8.44
C HIS A 412 -18.91 15.03 8.01
N SER A 413 -18.71 14.03 8.85
CA SER A 413 -19.28 12.71 8.64
C SER A 413 -20.73 12.68 9.08
N SER A 414 -21.60 12.12 8.25
CA SER A 414 -23.02 11.91 8.59
C SER A 414 -23.23 10.95 9.78
N ILE A 415 -22.19 10.21 10.19
CA ILE A 415 -22.24 9.22 11.28
C ILE A 415 -21.47 9.72 12.50
N HIS A 416 -20.29 10.31 12.30
CA HIS A 416 -19.35 10.68 13.36
C HIS A 416 -19.29 12.17 13.67
N GLY A 417 -20.06 13.01 12.90
CA GLY A 417 -20.08 14.46 13.10
C GLY A 417 -18.87 15.18 12.50
N THR A 418 -18.57 16.36 13.03
CA THR A 418 -17.53 17.24 12.48
C THR A 418 -16.20 17.04 13.18
N PHE A 419 -15.12 16.94 12.39
CA PHE A 419 -13.77 16.81 12.89
C PHE A 419 -12.76 17.62 12.08
N TRP A 420 -11.58 17.90 12.70
CA TRP A 420 -10.55 18.77 12.17
C TRP A 420 -9.24 18.01 12.01
N THR A 421 -8.60 18.18 10.85
CA THR A 421 -7.35 17.51 10.50
C THR A 421 -6.24 18.56 10.29
N PRO A 422 -5.58 19.06 11.37
CA PRO A 422 -4.41 19.90 11.24
C PRO A 422 -3.18 19.08 10.89
N ARG A 423 -2.36 19.58 9.95
CA ARG A 423 -1.07 18.96 9.56
C ARG A 423 -0.03 20.03 9.26
N ALA A 424 1.19 19.80 9.71
CA ALA A 424 2.32 20.67 9.43
C ALA A 424 3.57 19.86 9.08
N HIS A 425 4.36 20.39 8.14
CA HIS A 425 5.60 19.80 7.67
C HIS A 425 6.67 20.88 7.52
N LEU A 426 7.87 20.55 7.94
CA LEU A 426 9.06 21.37 7.83
C LEU A 426 10.14 20.60 7.06
N LYS A 427 10.83 21.27 6.15
CA LYS A 427 12.10 20.82 5.58
C LYS A 427 13.14 21.92 5.76
N TRP A 428 14.29 21.55 6.30
CA TRP A 428 15.44 22.43 6.43
C TRP A 428 16.68 21.74 5.87
N ALA A 429 17.25 22.29 4.81
CA ALA A 429 18.43 21.78 4.12
C ALA A 429 19.43 22.93 3.92
N PRO A 430 20.21 23.31 4.97
CA PRO A 430 21.11 24.47 4.91
C PRO A 430 22.20 24.29 3.85
N ASN A 431 22.56 23.05 3.53
CA ASN A 431 23.56 22.71 2.53
C ASN A 431 23.19 21.39 1.84
N LYS A 432 24.03 20.95 0.87
CA LYS A 432 23.82 19.71 0.12
C LYS A 432 24.13 18.44 0.90
N VAL A 433 24.82 18.55 2.05
CA VAL A 433 25.23 17.43 2.89
C VAL A 433 24.14 17.04 3.88
N PHE A 434 23.40 18.00 4.41
CA PHE A 434 22.44 17.79 5.48
C PHE A 434 21.04 18.26 5.12
N SER A 435 20.05 17.47 5.44
CA SER A 435 18.65 17.87 5.39
C SER A 435 17.86 17.24 6.55
N LEU A 436 17.00 18.04 7.15
CA LEU A 436 16.09 17.66 8.22
C LEU A 436 14.65 17.85 7.75
N ARG A 437 13.79 16.90 8.08
CA ARG A 437 12.33 17.02 7.92
C ARG A 437 11.67 16.73 9.24
N ALA A 438 10.62 17.49 9.54
CA ALA A 438 9.74 17.21 10.67
C ALA A 438 8.29 17.27 10.19
N SER A 439 7.44 16.50 10.82
CA SER A 439 6.01 16.47 10.55
C SER A 439 5.22 16.25 11.82
N VAL A 440 4.05 16.86 11.90
CA VAL A 440 3.06 16.60 12.94
C VAL A 440 1.67 16.75 12.34
N GLY A 441 0.75 15.89 12.73
CA GLY A 441 -0.61 16.02 12.28
C GLY A 441 -1.54 14.96 12.84
N LYS A 442 -2.81 15.18 12.61
CA LYS A 442 -3.91 14.35 13.03
C LYS A 442 -4.47 13.56 11.86
N GLY A 443 -4.91 12.35 12.11
CA GLY A 443 -5.58 11.50 11.14
C GLY A 443 -6.77 10.81 11.76
N TYR A 444 -7.76 10.50 10.92
CA TYR A 444 -9.00 9.83 11.31
C TYR A 444 -9.28 8.66 10.38
N ARG A 445 -10.06 7.71 10.86
CA ARG A 445 -10.54 6.62 10.02
C ARG A 445 -11.90 6.13 10.50
N THR A 446 -12.83 6.01 9.56
CA THR A 446 -14.06 5.25 9.77
C THR A 446 -13.75 3.77 9.66
N THR A 447 -14.17 2.99 10.65
CA THR A 447 -13.89 1.56 10.74
C THR A 447 -15.17 0.76 10.60
N VAL A 448 -15.14 -0.24 9.72
CA VAL A 448 -16.20 -1.21 9.50
C VAL A 448 -15.67 -2.64 9.72
N LEU A 449 -16.52 -3.55 10.19
CA LEU A 449 -16.11 -4.94 10.48
C LEU A 449 -15.57 -5.64 9.22
N ALA A 450 -16.12 -5.32 8.05
CA ALA A 450 -15.69 -5.87 6.77
C ALA A 450 -14.21 -5.66 6.46
N MET A 451 -13.54 -4.66 7.06
CA MET A 451 -12.09 -4.44 6.94
C MET A 451 -11.23 -5.57 7.52
N ASN A 452 -11.84 -6.42 8.36
CA ASN A 452 -11.18 -7.53 9.04
C ASN A 452 -11.86 -8.87 8.69
N ASN A 453 -12.49 -9.00 7.54
CA ASN A 453 -13.26 -10.18 7.16
C ASN A 453 -12.42 -11.47 7.13
N ASN A 454 -11.12 -11.39 6.89
CA ASN A 454 -10.20 -12.52 6.95
C ASN A 454 -10.13 -13.17 8.35
N LEU A 455 -10.45 -12.45 9.43
CA LEU A 455 -10.48 -13.02 10.79
C LEU A 455 -11.64 -14.02 10.98
N LEU A 456 -12.64 -14.00 10.10
CA LEU A 456 -13.73 -14.97 10.07
C LEU A 456 -13.25 -16.38 9.77
N ALA A 457 -12.10 -16.54 9.11
CA ALA A 457 -11.46 -17.83 8.88
C ALA A 457 -11.02 -18.54 10.18
N SER A 458 -10.89 -17.81 11.29
CA SER A 458 -10.68 -18.44 12.61
C SER A 458 -11.95 -19.15 13.08
N GLY A 459 -11.81 -20.24 13.83
CA GLY A 459 -12.94 -20.98 14.44
C GLY A 459 -13.69 -20.18 15.52
N ARG A 460 -13.26 -18.96 15.84
CA ARG A 460 -13.74 -18.14 16.96
C ARG A 460 -15.04 -17.41 16.64
N GLN A 461 -15.85 -17.18 17.65
CA GLN A 461 -17.06 -16.35 17.55
C GLN A 461 -16.67 -14.87 17.38
N VAL A 462 -17.44 -14.13 16.59
CA VAL A 462 -17.30 -12.68 16.46
C VAL A 462 -18.19 -11.98 17.47
N VAL A 463 -17.62 -11.13 18.29
CA VAL A 463 -18.31 -10.32 19.31
C VAL A 463 -17.98 -8.85 19.06
N VAL A 464 -19.00 -8.00 18.99
CA VAL A 464 -18.85 -6.55 18.86
C VAL A 464 -19.39 -5.89 20.13
N ASP A 465 -18.51 -5.25 20.88
CA ASP A 465 -18.84 -4.62 22.15
C ASP A 465 -19.22 -3.14 21.94
N GLY A 466 -20.52 -2.87 21.90
CA GLY A 466 -21.05 -1.52 21.77
C GLY A 466 -20.94 -0.93 20.34
N LYS A 467 -21.14 0.39 20.25
CA LYS A 467 -21.00 1.13 19.00
C LYS A 467 -19.52 1.40 18.73
N ILE A 468 -19.05 1.05 17.53
CA ILE A 468 -17.68 1.35 17.11
C ILE A 468 -17.56 2.85 16.78
N GLU A 469 -16.54 3.49 17.36
CA GLU A 469 -16.24 4.90 17.18
C GLU A 469 -15.28 5.11 16.00
N GLN A 470 -15.25 6.36 15.49
CA GLN A 470 -14.26 6.74 14.51
C GLN A 470 -12.86 6.74 15.14
N GLU A 471 -11.90 6.11 14.50
CA GLU A 471 -10.53 6.11 14.99
C GLU A 471 -9.87 7.46 14.77
N GLU A 472 -9.07 7.87 15.76
CA GLU A 472 -8.40 9.16 15.81
C GLU A 472 -7.00 9.01 16.39
N ALA A 473 -5.99 9.58 15.71
CA ALA A 473 -4.62 9.54 16.20
C ALA A 473 -3.82 10.78 15.82
N TRP A 474 -2.87 11.13 16.69
CA TRP A 474 -1.78 12.04 16.38
C TRP A 474 -0.56 11.26 15.91
N ASN A 475 0.10 11.78 14.87
CA ASN A 475 1.38 11.30 14.41
C ASN A 475 2.38 12.45 14.36
N SER A 476 3.58 12.22 14.87
CA SER A 476 4.71 13.14 14.75
C SER A 476 5.95 12.40 14.28
N GLY A 477 6.78 13.04 13.48
CA GLY A 477 7.96 12.43 12.92
C GLY A 477 9.09 13.42 12.68
N ILE A 478 10.31 12.92 12.79
CA ILE A 478 11.53 13.64 12.42
C ILE A 478 12.41 12.69 11.57
N SER A 479 13.00 13.23 10.53
CA SER A 479 13.87 12.50 9.61
C SER A 479 15.07 13.37 9.25
N THR A 480 16.26 12.79 9.35
CA THR A 480 17.51 13.44 8.95
C THR A 480 18.16 12.68 7.81
N GLN A 481 18.75 13.38 6.89
CA GLN A 481 19.50 12.81 5.78
C GLN A 481 20.86 13.49 5.70
N PHE A 482 21.90 12.67 5.65
CA PHE A 482 23.29 13.09 5.42
C PHE A 482 23.77 12.51 4.09
N SER A 483 24.35 13.35 3.23
CA SER A 483 24.99 12.98 1.95
C SER A 483 26.47 13.32 2.05
N ILE A 484 27.25 12.40 2.62
CA ILE A 484 28.65 12.59 3.00
C ILE A 484 29.54 12.20 1.83
N PRO A 485 30.33 13.10 1.22
CA PRO A 485 31.37 12.73 0.26
C PRO A 485 32.41 11.83 0.93
N LEU A 486 32.62 10.64 0.39
CA LEU A 486 33.56 9.65 0.91
C LEU A 486 34.23 8.92 -0.26
N PHE A 487 35.56 8.99 -0.40
CA PHE A 487 36.35 8.32 -1.46
C PHE A 487 35.74 8.49 -2.87
N GLU A 488 35.56 9.74 -3.33
CA GLU A 488 34.96 10.12 -4.64
C GLU A 488 33.49 9.70 -4.83
N LYS A 489 32.87 9.13 -3.85
CA LYS A 489 31.48 8.67 -3.83
C LYS A 489 30.70 9.40 -2.73
N THR A 490 29.41 9.21 -2.72
CA THR A 490 28.56 9.80 -1.67
C THR A 490 27.94 8.69 -0.83
N LEU A 491 28.25 8.70 0.47
CA LEU A 491 27.56 7.93 1.48
C LEU A 491 26.24 8.64 1.82
N SER A 492 25.12 7.96 1.64
CA SER A 492 23.81 8.42 2.10
C SER A 492 23.46 7.74 3.41
N LEU A 493 23.24 8.55 4.46
CA LEU A 493 22.80 8.08 5.77
C LEU A 493 21.48 8.76 6.10
N ASN A 494 20.47 7.98 6.45
CA ASN A 494 19.16 8.44 6.87
C ASN A 494 18.84 7.92 8.26
N ALA A 495 18.33 8.79 9.13
CA ALA A 495 17.83 8.40 10.44
C ALA A 495 16.46 9.02 10.66
N GLU A 496 15.53 8.23 11.17
CA GLU A 496 14.12 8.62 11.31
C GLU A 496 13.57 8.16 12.65
N TYR A 497 12.69 8.96 13.19
CA TYR A 497 11.89 8.62 14.35
C TYR A 497 10.46 9.06 14.15
N TYR A 498 9.51 8.18 14.46
CA TYR A 498 8.07 8.46 14.42
C TYR A 498 7.41 8.00 15.71
N TYR A 499 6.47 8.82 16.15
CA TYR A 499 5.58 8.56 17.28
C TYR A 499 4.12 8.69 16.82
N THR A 500 3.31 7.67 17.08
CA THR A 500 1.86 7.68 16.84
C THR A 500 1.16 7.41 18.15
N ASN A 501 0.17 8.21 18.49
CA ASN A 501 -0.66 8.06 19.68
C ASN A 501 -2.13 8.05 19.28
N PHE A 502 -2.87 7.01 19.66
CA PHE A 502 -4.29 6.90 19.40
C PHE A 502 -5.09 7.53 20.54
N LEU A 503 -6.07 8.35 20.17
CA LEU A 503 -7.09 8.87 21.06
C LEU A 503 -8.31 7.93 21.06
N HIS A 504 -8.70 7.46 19.87
CA HIS A 504 -9.75 6.46 19.66
C HIS A 504 -9.21 5.40 18.70
N GLN A 505 -9.44 4.14 18.99
CA GLN A 505 -8.99 3.02 18.17
C GLN A 505 -9.94 1.83 18.31
N LEU A 506 -10.18 1.14 17.20
CA LEU A 506 -10.78 -0.20 17.26
C LEU A 506 -9.71 -1.21 17.71
N VAL A 507 -9.96 -1.87 18.82
CA VAL A 507 -9.14 -2.96 19.34
C VAL A 507 -9.76 -4.28 18.96
N VAL A 508 -8.99 -5.11 18.25
CA VAL A 508 -9.34 -6.50 17.96
C VAL A 508 -8.66 -7.37 19.02
N ASP A 509 -9.42 -7.81 20.00
CA ASP A 509 -8.92 -8.63 21.10
C ASP A 509 -9.18 -10.12 20.82
N MET A 510 -8.09 -10.86 20.70
CA MET A 510 -8.07 -12.32 20.55
C MET A 510 -7.40 -13.03 21.72
N ASP A 511 -7.02 -12.28 22.75
CA ASP A 511 -6.27 -12.80 23.92
C ASP A 511 -7.15 -13.05 25.13
N SER A 512 -8.15 -12.19 25.34
CA SER A 512 -9.00 -12.24 26.55
C SER A 512 -9.94 -13.43 26.54
N ASP A 513 -10.33 -13.91 25.35
CA ASP A 513 -11.19 -15.07 25.17
C ASP A 513 -10.67 -15.97 24.05
N PRO A 514 -10.26 -17.22 24.31
CA PRO A 514 -9.77 -18.13 23.28
C PRO A 514 -10.85 -18.54 22.27
N HIS A 515 -12.14 -18.37 22.58
CA HIS A 515 -13.27 -18.76 21.74
C HIS A 515 -13.88 -17.60 20.98
N ALA A 516 -13.46 -16.34 21.25
CA ALA A 516 -14.01 -15.16 20.62
C ALA A 516 -12.93 -14.26 20.00
N VAL A 517 -13.30 -13.55 18.95
CA VAL A 517 -12.63 -12.34 18.45
C VAL A 517 -13.52 -11.17 18.86
N ARG A 518 -13.05 -10.35 19.79
CA ARG A 518 -13.79 -9.19 20.28
C ARG A 518 -13.37 -7.91 19.59
N PHE A 519 -14.33 -7.18 19.07
CA PHE A 519 -14.17 -5.84 18.53
C PHE A 519 -14.68 -4.83 19.55
N THR A 520 -13.76 -4.05 20.12
CA THR A 520 -14.07 -3.11 21.21
C THR A 520 -13.36 -1.78 20.97
N ASN A 521 -13.91 -0.69 21.49
CA ASN A 521 -13.23 0.60 21.48
C ASN A 521 -12.08 0.60 22.49
N LEU A 522 -11.01 1.34 22.20
CA LEU A 522 -9.85 1.48 23.06
C LEU A 522 -10.26 2.04 24.44
N ALA A 523 -9.93 1.31 25.50
CA ALA A 523 -10.11 1.73 26.89
C ALA A 523 -8.72 1.76 27.58
N GLY A 524 -7.96 2.82 27.34
CA GLY A 524 -6.59 3.01 27.84
C GLY A 524 -5.65 3.52 26.76
N ASP A 525 -4.37 3.19 26.86
CA ASP A 525 -3.33 3.71 25.97
C ASP A 525 -3.10 2.82 24.75
N SER A 526 -2.83 3.45 23.62
CA SER A 526 -2.34 2.78 22.42
C SER A 526 -1.37 3.69 21.68
N TYR A 527 -0.14 3.20 21.43
CA TYR A 527 0.90 3.99 20.78
C TYR A 527 1.93 3.15 20.03
N SER A 528 2.66 3.82 19.14
CA SER A 528 3.79 3.26 18.40
C SER A 528 4.99 4.20 18.42
N HIS A 529 6.18 3.65 18.73
CA HIS A 529 7.47 4.29 18.52
C HIS A 529 8.24 3.51 17.46
N THR A 530 8.71 4.18 16.43
CA THR A 530 9.52 3.57 15.36
C THR A 530 10.78 4.36 15.11
N TRP A 531 11.93 3.68 15.20
CA TRP A 531 13.25 4.20 14.86
C TRP A 531 13.76 3.46 13.63
N GLN A 532 14.32 4.17 12.67
CA GLN A 532 14.95 3.56 11.50
C GLN A 532 16.22 4.30 11.14
N VAL A 533 17.26 3.54 10.84
CA VAL A 533 18.51 4.03 10.25
C VAL A 533 18.76 3.26 8.97
N GLU A 534 19.11 3.97 7.91
CA GLU A 534 19.43 3.41 6.61
C GLU A 534 20.72 4.04 6.08
N MET A 535 21.61 3.20 5.57
CA MET A 535 22.88 3.59 4.99
C MET A 535 23.00 2.99 3.58
N THR A 536 23.29 3.83 2.59
CA THR A 536 23.53 3.40 1.20
C THR A 536 24.89 3.92 0.73
N TYR A 537 25.72 3.02 0.19
CA TYR A 537 27.02 3.37 -0.34
C TYR A 537 27.31 2.64 -1.67
N PRO A 538 27.70 3.36 -2.74
CA PRO A 538 28.19 2.78 -3.98
C PRO A 538 29.70 2.51 -3.86
N PHE A 539 30.10 1.28 -3.52
CA PHE A 539 31.50 0.91 -3.25
C PHE A 539 32.41 1.07 -4.47
N PHE A 540 31.95 0.57 -5.62
CA PHE A 540 32.65 0.71 -6.89
C PHE A 540 31.66 0.80 -8.05
N ARG A 541 32.17 0.98 -9.28
CA ARG A 541 31.30 1.13 -10.46
C ARG A 541 30.39 -0.09 -10.61
N GLY A 542 29.10 0.16 -10.58
CA GLY A 542 28.07 -0.86 -10.71
C GLY A 542 27.69 -1.58 -9.42
N PHE A 543 28.45 -1.46 -8.30
CA PHE A 543 28.11 -2.11 -7.03
C PHE A 543 27.64 -1.12 -5.98
N THR A 544 26.43 -1.35 -5.46
CA THR A 544 25.82 -0.55 -4.40
C THR A 544 25.31 -1.47 -3.30
N ALA A 545 25.60 -1.13 -2.05
CA ALA A 545 25.00 -1.78 -0.89
C ALA A 545 24.15 -0.81 -0.08
N THR A 546 23.02 -1.30 0.39
CA THR A 546 22.12 -0.60 1.31
C THR A 546 21.90 -1.47 2.54
N ALA A 547 22.20 -0.94 3.71
CA ALA A 547 21.91 -1.56 4.99
C ALA A 547 20.89 -0.71 5.75
N ALA A 548 19.89 -1.34 6.35
CA ALA A 548 18.91 -0.66 7.17
C ALA A 548 18.61 -1.46 8.44
N TYR A 549 18.37 -0.72 9.52
CA TYR A 549 17.89 -1.26 10.78
C TYR A 549 16.72 -0.44 11.28
N ARG A 550 15.66 -1.13 11.67
CA ARG A 550 14.45 -0.51 12.26
C ARG A 550 14.13 -1.19 13.58
N ARG A 551 13.81 -0.39 14.57
CA ARG A 551 13.26 -0.84 15.86
C ARG A 551 11.86 -0.28 16.04
N THR A 552 10.94 -1.13 16.50
CA THR A 552 9.53 -0.82 16.64
C THR A 552 9.05 -1.24 18.03
N ASN A 553 8.31 -0.35 18.70
CA ASN A 553 7.64 -0.65 19.97
C ASN A 553 6.18 -0.21 19.84
N VAL A 554 5.28 -1.16 19.70
CA VAL A 554 3.83 -0.92 19.57
C VAL A 554 3.12 -1.56 20.74
N LYS A 555 2.38 -0.76 21.48
CA LYS A 555 1.57 -1.22 22.61
C LYS A 555 0.12 -0.78 22.45
N CYS A 556 -0.78 -1.60 22.96
CA CYS A 556 -2.21 -1.34 22.98
C CYS A 556 -2.81 -1.97 24.23
N THR A 557 -3.82 -1.34 24.81
CA THR A 557 -4.56 -1.86 25.96
C THR A 557 -5.57 -2.91 25.52
N TYR A 558 -5.44 -4.13 26.05
CA TYR A 558 -6.33 -5.27 25.86
C TYR A 558 -6.89 -5.68 27.23
N GLY A 559 -8.21 -5.66 27.40
CA GLY A 559 -8.84 -6.03 28.68
C GLY A 559 -8.31 -5.23 29.89
N GLY A 560 -8.01 -3.93 29.70
CA GLY A 560 -7.44 -3.06 30.74
C GLY A 560 -5.94 -3.20 30.98
N ILE A 561 -5.22 -4.05 30.24
CA ILE A 561 -3.78 -4.28 30.40
C ILE A 561 -3.04 -3.81 29.14
N LEU A 562 -2.06 -2.92 29.32
CA LEU A 562 -1.20 -2.44 28.24
C LEU A 562 -0.18 -3.53 27.85
N LYS A 563 -0.32 -4.08 26.64
CA LYS A 563 0.52 -5.17 26.12
C LYS A 563 1.14 -4.79 24.77
N GLU A 564 2.20 -5.49 24.37
CA GLU A 564 2.72 -5.39 22.99
C GLU A 564 1.67 -5.90 21.99
N LYS A 565 1.57 -5.22 20.85
CA LYS A 565 0.65 -5.64 19.78
C LYS A 565 1.09 -6.97 19.19
N PRO A 566 0.20 -7.97 19.10
CA PRO A 566 0.54 -9.28 18.55
C PRO A 566 1.08 -9.20 17.11
N LEU A 567 1.88 -10.19 16.71
CA LEU A 567 2.42 -10.36 15.36
C LEU A 567 3.18 -9.12 14.83
N THR A 568 3.79 -8.34 15.75
CA THR A 568 4.59 -7.16 15.39
C THR A 568 6.04 -7.40 15.76
N SER A 569 6.92 -7.46 14.76
CA SER A 569 8.36 -7.63 14.98
C SER A 569 8.96 -6.43 15.69
N ARG A 570 9.74 -6.68 16.76
CA ARG A 570 10.42 -5.63 17.54
C ARG A 570 11.53 -4.94 16.75
N TYR A 571 12.16 -5.64 15.81
CA TYR A 571 13.18 -5.07 14.94
C TYR A 571 13.18 -5.73 13.56
N LYS A 572 13.69 -4.99 12.57
CA LYS A 572 13.96 -5.48 11.22
C LYS A 572 15.34 -5.03 10.80
N GLY A 573 16.15 -5.96 10.30
CA GLY A 573 17.40 -5.70 9.59
C GLY A 573 17.22 -6.00 8.11
N LEU A 574 17.75 -5.15 7.23
CA LEU A 574 17.75 -5.35 5.79
C LEU A 574 19.15 -5.04 5.24
N LEU A 575 19.68 -5.94 4.42
CA LEU A 575 20.89 -5.71 3.63
C LEU A 575 20.58 -6.05 2.17
N THR A 576 20.67 -5.06 1.30
CA THR A 576 20.51 -5.23 -0.15
C THR A 576 21.82 -4.90 -0.84
N MET A 577 22.31 -5.81 -1.66
CA MET A 577 23.50 -5.64 -2.50
C MET A 577 23.08 -5.76 -3.96
N SER A 578 23.46 -4.80 -4.77
CA SER A 578 23.16 -4.75 -6.19
C SER A 578 24.43 -4.56 -7.00
N TYR A 579 24.64 -5.41 -8.00
CA TYR A 579 25.78 -5.35 -8.90
C TYR A 579 25.35 -5.33 -10.36
N LYS A 580 25.78 -4.29 -11.09
CA LYS A 580 25.61 -4.12 -12.53
C LYS A 580 26.98 -4.07 -13.21
N PRO A 581 27.41 -5.14 -13.91
CA PRO A 581 28.66 -5.12 -14.67
C PRO A 581 28.63 -4.07 -15.78
N GLY A 582 29.81 -3.66 -16.27
CA GLY A 582 30.05 -2.46 -17.05
C GLY A 582 29.24 -2.22 -18.33
N LEU A 583 28.58 -3.23 -18.92
CA LEU A 583 27.69 -3.08 -20.07
C LEU A 583 26.20 -2.93 -19.70
N GLU A 584 25.88 -2.94 -18.38
CA GLU A 584 24.52 -2.84 -17.81
C GLU A 584 23.51 -3.87 -18.36
N LYS A 585 23.96 -4.90 -19.09
CA LYS A 585 23.11 -5.98 -19.64
C LYS A 585 22.67 -6.99 -18.57
N TRP A 586 23.46 -7.11 -17.49
CA TRP A 586 23.20 -8.01 -16.37
C TRP A 586 23.09 -7.22 -15.08
N GLN A 587 22.22 -7.68 -14.20
CA GLN A 587 22.11 -7.17 -12.85
C GLN A 587 21.94 -8.34 -11.88
N PHE A 588 22.72 -8.31 -10.79
CA PHE A 588 22.66 -9.28 -9.71
C PHE A 588 22.25 -8.55 -8.43
N ASP A 589 21.18 -9.01 -7.79
CA ASP A 589 20.69 -8.44 -6.55
C ASP A 589 20.59 -9.54 -5.48
N VAL A 590 21.07 -9.23 -4.29
CA VAL A 590 20.95 -10.08 -3.10
C VAL A 590 20.32 -9.25 -2.00
N THR A 591 19.24 -9.75 -1.42
CA THR A 591 18.58 -9.13 -0.28
C THR A 591 18.51 -10.10 0.89
N LEU A 592 19.07 -9.71 2.02
CA LEU A 592 18.99 -10.40 3.30
C LEU A 592 18.06 -9.63 4.21
N GLN A 593 17.07 -10.32 4.79
CA GLN A 593 16.12 -9.73 5.72
C GLN A 593 16.12 -10.53 7.03
N LEU A 594 16.24 -9.83 8.16
CA LEU A 594 16.12 -10.36 9.50
C LEU A 594 14.94 -9.69 10.20
N ASN A 595 14.01 -10.50 10.71
CA ASN A 595 12.89 -10.00 11.49
C ASN A 595 13.03 -10.51 12.93
N GLY A 596 12.90 -9.60 13.89
CA GLY A 596 12.91 -9.96 15.31
C GLY A 596 11.62 -10.60 15.74
N GLY A 597 11.68 -11.33 16.83
CA GLY A 597 10.49 -11.86 17.49
C GLY A 597 9.56 -10.73 17.95
N GLY A 598 8.30 -11.04 18.08
CA GLY A 598 7.25 -10.23 18.67
C GLY A 598 6.43 -11.07 19.65
N ARG A 599 5.35 -10.52 20.17
CA ARG A 599 4.36 -11.24 20.97
C ARG A 599 3.45 -12.08 20.08
#